data_e641422f0979ce8cab11c449c420133c
#
_entry.id   e641422f0979ce8cab11c449c420133c
#
_cell.length_a   1.000
_cell.length_b   1.000
_cell.length_c   1.000
_cell.angle_alpha   90.00
_cell.angle_beta   90.00
_cell.angle_gamma   90.00
#
_symmetry.space_group_name_H-M   'P 1'
#
loop_
_entity.id
_entity.type
_entity.pdbx_description
1 polymer ?
#
loop_
_entity_poly.entity_id
_entity_poly.type
_entity_poly.pdbx_seq_one_letter_code
_entity_poly.pdbx_strand_id
1 'polypeptide(L)'
;MRFLRVTILALTLLAPATALAAGDDTKPYDDKLLRLSEILGAVHFLRELCGAEEGQLWRQQMAALVEAESASTARRVRFINSFNKGYRSYRRTYQSCTTAAQAQVTRFLTEGAELAKALAEPKP
;
A
#
# COMPACT_ATOMS: atom_id res chain seq x y z
N MET A 1 28.63 -10.16 70.96
CA MET A 1 28.90 -9.96 69.54
C MET A 1 27.57 -9.80 68.83
N ARG A 2 27.24 -8.57 68.43
CA ARG A 2 25.99 -8.24 67.69
C ARG A 2 26.31 -8.27 66.22
N PHE A 3 25.79 -9.26 65.52
CA PHE A 3 25.89 -9.30 64.04
C PHE A 3 24.82 -8.37 63.45
N LEU A 4 25.31 -7.26 62.93
CA LEU A 4 24.50 -6.31 62.18
C LEU A 4 24.18 -6.90 60.79
N ARG A 5 22.95 -7.41 60.59
CA ARG A 5 22.49 -7.84 59.27
C ARG A 5 22.15 -6.62 58.43
N VAL A 6 23.04 -6.26 57.51
CA VAL A 6 22.74 -5.27 56.48
C VAL A 6 21.92 -5.94 55.42
N THR A 7 20.63 -5.69 55.42
CA THR A 7 19.74 -6.08 54.33
C THR A 7 19.90 -5.06 53.20
N ILE A 8 20.61 -5.44 52.17
CA ILE A 8 20.69 -4.65 50.93
C ILE A 8 19.39 -4.84 50.18
N LEU A 9 18.52 -3.82 50.21
CA LEU A 9 17.30 -3.75 49.43
C LEU A 9 17.71 -3.42 47.98
N ALA A 10 17.78 -4.43 47.11
CA ALA A 10 18.00 -4.20 45.71
C ALA A 10 16.74 -3.60 45.10
N LEU A 11 16.76 -2.28 44.89
CA LEU A 11 15.71 -1.55 44.18
C LEU A 11 15.91 -1.81 42.69
N THR A 12 15.19 -2.81 42.15
CA THR A 12 15.11 -3.04 40.71
C THR A 12 14.30 -1.91 40.07
N LEU A 13 14.99 -0.96 39.46
CA LEU A 13 14.39 0.01 38.56
C LEU A 13 13.82 -0.74 37.35
N LEU A 14 12.52 -1.03 37.38
CA LEU A 14 11.79 -1.41 36.18
C LEU A 14 11.69 -0.13 35.32
N ALA A 15 12.60 0.03 34.38
CA ALA A 15 12.46 1.01 33.34
C ALA A 15 11.23 0.65 32.50
N PRO A 16 10.23 1.53 32.32
CA PRO A 16 9.16 1.27 31.38
C PRO A 16 9.78 1.15 30.00
N ALA A 17 9.68 -0.02 29.39
CA ALA A 17 9.95 -0.17 27.97
C ALA A 17 8.91 0.71 27.26
N THR A 18 9.29 1.93 26.89
CA THR A 18 8.53 2.71 25.94
C THR A 18 8.59 1.94 24.65
N ALA A 19 7.54 1.16 24.36
CA ALA A 19 7.31 0.65 23.04
C ALA A 19 7.27 1.88 22.14
N LEU A 20 8.31 2.06 21.30
CA LEU A 20 8.26 2.98 20.17
C LEU A 20 7.08 2.48 19.33
N ALA A 21 5.90 3.07 19.55
CA ALA A 21 4.81 2.94 18.62
C ALA A 21 5.40 3.33 17.27
N ALA A 22 5.44 2.38 16.31
CA ALA A 22 5.79 2.70 14.94
C ALA A 22 4.95 3.91 14.59
N GLY A 23 5.60 5.07 14.35
CA GLY A 23 4.91 6.32 14.10
C GLY A 23 3.88 6.07 13.01
N ASP A 24 2.66 6.52 13.22
CA ASP A 24 1.61 6.45 12.22
C ASP A 24 2.08 7.27 11.01
N ASP A 25 2.56 6.58 9.97
CA ASP A 25 2.99 7.18 8.70
C ASP A 25 1.84 7.34 7.71
N THR A 26 0.60 7.18 8.18
CA THR A 26 -0.62 7.39 7.40
C THR A 26 -0.76 8.85 7.02
N LYS A 27 -1.06 9.08 5.75
CA LYS A 27 -1.32 10.40 5.21
C LYS A 27 -2.81 10.59 4.91
N PRO A 28 -3.33 11.83 4.94
CA PRO A 28 -4.76 12.08 4.67
C PRO A 28 -5.23 11.61 3.29
N TYR A 29 -4.32 11.46 2.33
CA TYR A 29 -4.62 11.05 0.96
C TYR A 29 -4.38 9.55 0.70
N ASP A 30 -4.08 8.76 1.72
CA ASP A 30 -3.72 7.35 1.56
C ASP A 30 -4.84 6.50 0.96
N ASP A 31 -6.09 6.78 1.29
CA ASP A 31 -7.22 6.07 0.70
C ASP A 31 -7.24 6.19 -0.82
N LYS A 32 -6.92 7.36 -1.35
CA LYS A 32 -6.79 7.59 -2.80
C LYS A 32 -5.61 6.85 -3.40
N LEU A 33 -4.46 6.82 -2.70
CA LEU A 33 -3.28 6.08 -3.14
C LEU A 33 -3.51 4.57 -3.13
N LEU A 34 -4.15 4.04 -2.10
CA LEU A 34 -4.50 2.62 -2.01
C LEU A 34 -5.46 2.23 -3.13
N ARG A 35 -6.47 3.06 -3.39
CA ARG A 35 -7.39 2.83 -4.50
C ARG A 35 -6.69 2.90 -5.85
N LEU A 36 -5.82 3.87 -6.06
CA LEU A 36 -5.02 3.97 -7.28
C LEU A 36 -4.12 2.75 -7.46
N SER A 37 -3.49 2.27 -6.40
CA SER A 37 -2.67 1.06 -6.41
C SER A 37 -3.47 -0.18 -6.82
N GLU A 38 -4.67 -0.34 -6.28
CA GLU A 38 -5.60 -1.42 -6.65
C GLU A 38 -5.99 -1.34 -8.13
N ILE A 39 -6.29 -0.15 -8.63
CA ILE A 39 -6.61 0.09 -10.04
C ILE A 39 -5.43 -0.28 -10.93
N LEU A 40 -4.21 0.12 -10.58
CA LEU A 40 -3.01 -0.24 -11.34
C LEU A 40 -2.84 -1.76 -11.47
N GLY A 41 -3.11 -2.49 -10.40
CA GLY A 41 -3.08 -3.96 -10.41
C GLY A 41 -4.17 -4.57 -11.29
N ALA A 42 -5.39 -4.09 -11.19
CA ALA A 42 -6.52 -4.52 -12.00
C ALA A 42 -6.29 -4.24 -13.49
N VAL A 43 -5.83 -3.05 -13.82
CA VAL A 43 -5.52 -2.64 -15.20
C VAL A 43 -4.37 -3.45 -15.77
N HIS A 44 -3.34 -3.71 -14.97
CA HIS A 44 -2.22 -4.55 -15.42
C HIS A 44 -2.71 -5.92 -15.90
N PHE A 45 -3.56 -6.58 -15.11
CA PHE A 45 -4.14 -7.86 -15.50
C PHE A 45 -5.06 -7.76 -16.72
N LEU A 46 -6.02 -6.84 -16.68
CA LEU A 46 -7.04 -6.72 -17.72
C LEU A 46 -6.47 -6.29 -19.06
N ARG A 47 -5.51 -5.40 -19.09
CA ARG A 47 -4.85 -4.97 -20.33
C ARG A 47 -4.08 -6.13 -20.98
N GLU A 48 -3.35 -6.90 -20.20
CA GLU A 48 -2.66 -8.10 -20.68
C GLU A 48 -3.67 -9.13 -21.22
N LEU A 49 -4.74 -9.39 -20.47
CA LEU A 49 -5.81 -10.28 -20.88
C LEU A 49 -6.44 -9.87 -22.22
N CYS A 50 -6.60 -8.56 -22.43
CA CYS A 50 -7.20 -8.01 -23.64
C CYS A 50 -6.19 -7.73 -24.78
N GLY A 51 -4.98 -8.29 -24.68
CA GLY A 51 -4.01 -8.29 -25.76
C GLY A 51 -3.17 -7.03 -25.90
N ALA A 52 -3.16 -6.15 -24.90
CA ALA A 52 -2.25 -5.01 -24.89
C ALA A 52 -0.81 -5.49 -24.66
N GLU A 53 0.08 -5.16 -25.57
CA GLU A 53 1.51 -5.49 -25.48
C GLU A 53 2.27 -4.38 -24.75
N GLU A 54 1.97 -4.19 -23.47
CA GLU A 54 2.54 -3.13 -22.65
C GLU A 54 3.64 -3.64 -21.69
N GLY A 55 3.90 -4.94 -21.67
CA GLY A 55 4.91 -5.57 -20.82
C GLY A 55 4.69 -5.24 -19.35
N GLN A 56 5.69 -4.63 -18.71
CA GLN A 56 5.68 -4.30 -17.29
C GLN A 56 5.27 -2.84 -17.00
N LEU A 57 4.67 -2.14 -17.95
CA LEU A 57 4.32 -0.72 -17.82
C LEU A 57 3.60 -0.40 -16.50
N TRP A 58 2.53 -1.14 -16.18
CA TRP A 58 1.71 -0.89 -15.00
C TRP A 58 2.43 -1.23 -13.70
N ARG A 59 3.28 -2.26 -13.70
CA ARG A 59 4.18 -2.56 -12.57
C ARG A 59 5.22 -1.48 -12.36
N GLN A 60 5.75 -0.91 -13.43
CA GLN A 60 6.70 0.21 -13.36
C GLN A 60 6.03 1.47 -12.82
N GLN A 61 4.80 1.75 -13.20
CA GLN A 61 4.01 2.85 -12.64
C GLN A 61 3.79 2.64 -11.13
N MET A 62 3.46 1.42 -10.73
CA MET A 62 3.32 1.08 -9.31
C MET A 62 4.63 1.24 -8.54
N ALA A 63 5.75 0.78 -9.10
CA ALA A 63 7.06 0.94 -8.49
C ALA A 63 7.42 2.41 -8.28
N ALA A 64 7.13 3.26 -9.25
CA ALA A 64 7.35 4.71 -9.15
C ALA A 64 6.49 5.34 -8.05
N LEU A 65 5.22 4.94 -7.92
CA LEU A 65 4.34 5.39 -6.85
C LEU A 65 4.90 4.98 -5.47
N VAL A 66 5.29 3.73 -5.32
CA VAL A 66 5.86 3.20 -4.08
C VAL A 66 7.13 3.96 -3.71
N GLU A 67 8.02 4.19 -4.66
CA GLU A 67 9.26 4.94 -4.41
C GLU A 67 9.00 6.38 -3.97
N ALA A 68 8.03 7.04 -4.59
CA ALA A 68 7.68 8.43 -4.27
C ALA A 68 7.01 8.58 -2.89
N GLU A 69 6.21 7.57 -2.47
CA GLU A 69 5.30 7.69 -1.33
C GLU A 69 5.68 6.84 -0.12
N SER A 70 6.67 5.95 -0.25
CA SER A 70 6.99 5.00 0.82
C SER A 70 8.13 5.50 1.69
N ALA A 71 7.79 6.11 2.82
CA ALA A 71 8.75 6.47 3.87
C ALA A 71 9.10 5.29 4.79
N SER A 72 8.28 4.23 4.82
CA SER A 72 8.47 3.07 5.68
C SER A 72 8.16 1.76 4.94
N THR A 73 8.67 0.65 5.48
CA THR A 73 8.35 -0.69 4.99
C THR A 73 6.85 -1.00 5.13
N ALA A 74 6.23 -0.60 6.25
CA ALA A 74 4.82 -0.83 6.49
C ALA A 74 3.94 -0.12 5.43
N ARG A 75 4.26 1.12 5.10
CA ARG A 75 3.56 1.90 4.08
C ARG A 75 3.73 1.27 2.70
N ARG A 76 4.96 0.88 2.35
CA ARG A 76 5.28 0.17 1.10
C ARG A 76 4.43 -1.10 0.94
N VAL A 77 4.36 -1.92 1.98
CA VAL A 77 3.60 -3.18 1.98
C VAL A 77 2.11 -2.93 1.74
N ARG A 78 1.54 -1.89 2.34
CA ARG A 78 0.12 -1.54 2.11
C ARG A 78 -0.17 -1.26 0.63
N PHE A 79 0.66 -0.48 -0.03
CA PHE A 79 0.47 -0.15 -1.45
C PHE A 79 0.66 -1.38 -2.35
N ILE A 80 1.70 -2.17 -2.12
CA ILE A 80 1.96 -3.39 -2.89
C ILE A 80 0.83 -4.40 -2.70
N ASN A 81 0.32 -4.58 -1.49
CA ASN A 81 -0.82 -5.47 -1.23
C ASN A 81 -2.08 -5.00 -1.94
N SER A 82 -2.30 -3.69 -2.03
CA SER A 82 -3.45 -3.13 -2.74
C SER A 82 -3.36 -3.40 -4.25
N PHE A 83 -2.19 -3.22 -4.84
CA PHE A 83 -1.92 -3.59 -6.24
C PHE A 83 -2.19 -5.08 -6.47
N ASN A 84 -1.62 -5.94 -5.64
CA ASN A 84 -1.79 -7.38 -5.75
C ASN A 84 -3.26 -7.80 -5.58
N LYS A 85 -4.01 -7.14 -4.72
CA LYS A 85 -5.45 -7.35 -4.54
C LYS A 85 -6.20 -7.08 -5.84
N GLY A 86 -5.95 -5.96 -6.49
CA GLY A 86 -6.54 -5.61 -7.77
C GLY A 86 -6.23 -6.66 -8.86
N TYR A 87 -4.97 -7.00 -9.02
CA TYR A 87 -4.52 -8.01 -9.97
C TYR A 87 -5.22 -9.37 -9.76
N ARG A 88 -5.17 -9.89 -8.54
CA ARG A 88 -5.71 -11.21 -8.20
C ARG A 88 -7.23 -11.28 -8.30
N SER A 89 -7.94 -10.22 -7.90
CA SER A 89 -9.41 -10.17 -7.95
C SER A 89 -9.91 -10.30 -9.37
N TYR A 90 -9.32 -9.58 -10.31
CA TYR A 90 -9.72 -9.62 -11.70
C TYR A 90 -9.24 -10.86 -12.42
N ARG A 91 -8.07 -11.40 -12.07
CA ARG A 91 -7.59 -12.69 -12.57
C ARG A 91 -8.55 -13.84 -12.22
N ARG A 92 -9.18 -13.78 -11.05
CA ARG A 92 -10.19 -14.78 -10.65
C ARG A 92 -11.53 -14.59 -11.34
N THR A 93 -11.86 -13.38 -11.72
CA THR A 93 -13.16 -13.02 -12.31
C THR A 93 -13.18 -13.25 -13.82
N TYR A 94 -12.10 -12.90 -14.51
CA TYR A 94 -12.04 -12.95 -15.97
C TYR A 94 -10.93 -13.90 -16.44
N GLN A 95 -11.30 -14.84 -17.34
CA GLN A 95 -10.39 -15.79 -17.99
C GLN A 95 -10.20 -15.46 -19.47
N SER A 96 -11.02 -14.59 -20.02
CA SER A 96 -10.95 -14.10 -21.39
C SER A 96 -11.36 -12.65 -21.47
N CYS A 97 -10.92 -11.97 -22.53
CA CYS A 97 -11.27 -10.57 -22.76
C CYS A 97 -12.71 -10.46 -23.27
N THR A 98 -13.64 -10.35 -22.33
CA THR A 98 -15.06 -10.13 -22.63
C THR A 98 -15.35 -8.64 -22.81
N THR A 99 -16.55 -8.32 -23.33
CA THR A 99 -17.04 -6.93 -23.36
C THR A 99 -17.07 -6.32 -21.95
N ALA A 100 -17.45 -7.11 -20.95
CA ALA A 100 -17.44 -6.67 -19.56
C ALA A 100 -16.02 -6.37 -19.06
N ALA A 101 -15.01 -7.18 -19.41
CA ALA A 101 -13.61 -6.92 -19.07
C ALA A 101 -13.12 -5.61 -19.71
N GLN A 102 -13.43 -5.37 -20.98
CA GLN A 102 -13.09 -4.12 -21.68
C GLN A 102 -13.75 -2.91 -21.04
N ALA A 103 -15.02 -3.02 -20.63
CA ALA A 103 -15.74 -1.96 -19.93
C ALA A 103 -15.07 -1.64 -18.57
N GLN A 104 -14.58 -2.64 -17.85
CA GLN A 104 -13.84 -2.44 -16.61
C GLN A 104 -12.52 -1.69 -16.84
N VAL A 105 -11.80 -2.00 -17.90
CA VAL A 105 -10.57 -1.25 -18.26
C VAL A 105 -10.89 0.23 -18.42
N THR A 106 -11.90 0.56 -19.21
CA THR A 106 -12.31 1.96 -19.45
C THR A 106 -12.67 2.67 -18.15
N ARG A 107 -13.44 2.03 -17.28
CA ARG A 107 -13.83 2.59 -15.98
C ARG A 107 -12.63 2.83 -15.08
N PHE A 108 -11.71 1.89 -14.99
CA PHE A 108 -10.51 2.02 -14.17
C PHE A 108 -9.54 3.08 -14.69
N LEU A 109 -9.38 3.18 -16.00
CA LEU A 109 -8.53 4.23 -16.58
C LEU A 109 -9.12 5.62 -16.28
N THR A 110 -10.44 5.78 -16.35
CA THR A 110 -11.12 7.02 -16.01
C THR A 110 -10.97 7.34 -14.51
N GLU A 111 -11.31 6.40 -13.64
CA GLU A 111 -11.20 6.58 -12.19
C GLU A 111 -9.75 6.84 -11.76
N GLY A 112 -8.81 6.07 -12.31
CA GLY A 112 -7.39 6.24 -12.02
C GLY A 112 -6.85 7.61 -12.44
N ALA A 113 -7.26 8.12 -13.60
CA ALA A 113 -6.90 9.46 -14.05
C ALA A 113 -7.46 10.55 -13.12
N GLU A 114 -8.70 10.40 -12.65
CA GLU A 114 -9.32 11.32 -11.69
C GLU A 114 -8.60 11.30 -10.33
N LEU A 115 -8.27 10.12 -9.83
CA LEU A 115 -7.51 9.98 -8.59
C LEU A 115 -6.12 10.59 -8.70
N ALA A 116 -5.41 10.32 -9.79
CA ALA A 116 -4.09 10.89 -10.04
C ALA A 116 -4.14 12.42 -10.10
N LYS A 117 -5.15 12.98 -10.75
CA LYS A 117 -5.38 14.43 -10.80
C LYS A 117 -5.62 15.00 -9.40
N ALA A 118 -6.49 14.38 -8.62
CA ALA A 118 -6.79 14.82 -7.26
C ALA A 118 -5.57 14.78 -6.34
N LEU A 119 -4.70 13.76 -6.51
CA LEU A 119 -3.46 13.61 -5.75
C LEU A 119 -2.40 14.64 -6.14
N ALA A 120 -2.40 15.09 -7.39
CA ALA A 120 -1.46 16.08 -7.90
C ALA A 120 -1.87 17.54 -7.58
N GLU A 121 -3.11 17.77 -7.16
CA GLU A 121 -3.58 19.12 -6.80
C GLU A 121 -2.90 19.57 -5.50
N PRO A 122 -2.33 20.82 -5.48
CA PRO A 122 -1.78 21.37 -4.26
C PRO A 122 -2.89 21.56 -3.23
N LYS A 123 -2.64 21.09 -2.01
CA LYS A 123 -3.56 21.33 -0.88
C LYS A 123 -3.49 22.79 -0.47
N PRO A 124 -4.64 23.41 -0.15
CA PRO A 124 -4.65 24.76 0.41
C PRO A 124 -3.97 24.83 1.76
#